data_e272ea5af293f1158666afc8d0410793
#
_entry.id   e272ea5af293f1158666afc8d0410793
#
_cell.length_a   1.000
_cell.length_b   1.000
_cell.length_c   1.000
_cell.angle_alpha   90.00
_cell.angle_beta   90.00
_cell.angle_gamma   90.00
#
_symmetry.space_group_name_H-M   'P 1'
#
loop_
_entity.id
_entity.type
_entity.pdbx_description
1 polymer ?
#
loop_
_entity_poly.entity_id
_entity_poly.type
_entity_poly.pdbx_seq_one_letter_code
_entity_poly.pdbx_strand_id
1 'polypeptide(L)'
;MVNVWGNVGADGAELLHTRLRAVLDGYFVLIAVNLAGAILTDASALEVLTGINGRAVLAGKVLLVIAPDPRARETMRATGLDRSLLVFPTLADFNAWNGAPGTQPDDGGVVLCE
;
A
#
# COMPACT_ATOMS: atom_id res chain seq x y z
N MET A 1 5.05 7.89 2.64
CA MET A 1 4.96 6.42 2.57
C MET A 1 4.25 5.89 3.80
N VAL A 2 3.35 4.96 3.62
CA VAL A 2 2.67 4.28 4.73
C VAL A 2 3.32 2.92 4.93
N ASN A 3 3.95 2.70 6.08
CA ASN A 3 4.61 1.44 6.41
C ASN A 3 3.68 0.57 7.25
N VAL A 4 3.52 -0.67 6.87
CA VAL A 4 2.63 -1.62 7.55
C VAL A 4 3.46 -2.77 8.09
N TRP A 5 3.33 -3.05 9.38
CA TRP A 5 4.11 -4.08 10.06
C TRP A 5 3.20 -5.02 10.84
N GLY A 6 3.67 -6.25 11.03
CA GLY A 6 3.01 -7.24 11.84
C GLY A 6 1.98 -8.05 11.07
N ASN A 7 1.15 -8.77 11.80
CA ASN A 7 0.11 -9.60 11.21
C ASN A 7 -1.11 -8.74 10.87
N VAL A 8 -1.50 -8.75 9.61
CA VAL A 8 -2.61 -7.92 9.13
C VAL A 8 -3.79 -8.81 8.78
N GLY A 9 -4.73 -8.89 9.69
CA GLY A 9 -6.03 -9.50 9.47
C GLY A 9 -7.10 -8.42 9.37
N ALA A 10 -8.34 -8.75 9.74
CA ALA A 10 -9.47 -7.82 9.62
C ALA A 10 -9.27 -6.54 10.45
N ASP A 11 -8.79 -6.66 11.69
CA ASP A 11 -8.58 -5.50 12.55
C ASP A 11 -7.46 -4.60 12.02
N GLY A 12 -6.37 -5.20 11.57
CA GLY A 12 -5.27 -4.45 10.97
C GLY A 12 -5.66 -3.80 9.67
N ALA A 13 -6.50 -4.44 8.87
CA ALA A 13 -7.01 -3.88 7.64
C ALA A 13 -7.86 -2.64 7.90
N GLU A 14 -8.64 -2.64 8.98
CA GLU A 14 -9.44 -1.48 9.36
C GLU A 14 -8.56 -0.29 9.73
N LEU A 15 -7.48 -0.52 10.48
CA LEU A 15 -6.50 0.52 10.79
C LEU A 15 -5.83 1.04 9.52
N LEU A 16 -5.48 0.15 8.62
CA LEU A 16 -4.88 0.52 7.34
C LEU A 16 -5.84 1.39 6.51
N HIS A 17 -7.10 1.01 6.46
CA HIS A 17 -8.12 1.78 5.75
C HIS A 17 -8.22 3.21 6.31
N THR A 18 -8.31 3.34 7.62
CA THR A 18 -8.40 4.64 8.29
C THR A 18 -7.19 5.51 7.96
N ARG A 19 -6.01 4.91 8.03
CA ARG A 19 -4.76 5.65 7.76
C ARG A 19 -4.67 6.08 6.30
N LEU A 20 -5.00 5.19 5.38
CA LEU A 20 -4.94 5.51 3.96
C LEU A 20 -5.97 6.57 3.56
N ARG A 21 -7.15 6.54 4.15
CA ARG A 21 -8.14 7.59 3.92
C ARG A 21 -7.63 8.94 4.38
N ALA A 22 -6.99 9.00 5.53
CA ALA A 22 -6.41 10.24 6.03
C ALA A 22 -5.34 10.78 5.09
N VAL A 23 -4.50 9.90 4.55
CA VAL A 23 -3.46 10.30 3.59
C VAL A 23 -4.07 10.77 2.27
N LEU A 24 -5.14 10.12 1.81
CA LEU A 24 -5.85 10.53 0.59
C LEU A 24 -6.44 11.94 0.70
N ASP A 25 -6.86 12.33 1.89
CA ASP A 25 -7.40 13.66 2.13
C ASP A 25 -6.33 14.73 2.20
N GLY A 26 -5.05 14.35 2.22
CA GLY A 26 -3.93 15.27 2.26
C GLY A 26 -3.53 15.78 0.88
N TYR A 27 -2.37 16.45 0.83
CA TYR A 27 -1.87 17.10 -0.38
C TYR A 27 -1.08 16.18 -1.31
N PHE A 28 -0.76 14.98 -0.86
CA PHE A 28 0.07 14.07 -1.64
C PHE A 28 -0.68 13.54 -2.86
N VAL A 29 -0.04 13.56 -4.02
CA VAL A 29 -0.55 12.97 -5.25
C VAL A 29 -0.12 11.50 -5.35
N LEU A 30 1.05 11.19 -4.82
CA LEU A 30 1.64 9.86 -4.87
C LEU A 30 1.62 9.27 -3.47
N ILE A 31 0.97 8.12 -3.32
CA ILE A 31 0.84 7.43 -2.03
C ILE A 31 1.42 6.03 -2.18
N ALA A 32 2.45 5.73 -1.40
CA ALA A 32 3.09 4.43 -1.41
C ALA A 32 2.78 3.67 -0.12
N VAL A 33 2.37 2.42 -0.25
CA VAL A 33 2.11 1.51 0.87
C VAL A 33 3.19 0.45 0.89
N ASN A 34 3.96 0.40 1.96
CA ASN A 34 5.04 -0.56 2.11
C ASN A 34 4.58 -1.73 2.97
N LEU A 35 4.45 -2.90 2.36
CA LEU A 35 4.05 -4.13 3.03
C LEU A 35 5.24 -5.04 3.37
N ALA A 36 6.46 -4.53 3.28
CA ALA A 36 7.66 -5.35 3.48
C ALA A 36 7.72 -5.98 4.88
N GLY A 37 7.21 -5.28 5.89
CA GLY A 37 7.18 -5.80 7.26
C GLY A 37 5.85 -6.45 7.65
N ALA A 38 4.93 -6.61 6.71
CA ALA A 38 3.58 -7.10 7.00
C ALA A 38 3.42 -8.56 6.63
N ILE A 39 2.66 -9.29 7.43
CA ILE A 39 2.22 -10.64 7.13
C ILE A 39 0.70 -10.57 6.93
N LEU A 40 0.25 -10.79 5.71
CA LEU A 40 -1.18 -10.75 5.40
C LEU A 40 -1.79 -12.09 5.75
N THR A 41 -2.60 -12.11 6.79
CA THR A 41 -3.21 -13.35 7.30
C THR A 41 -4.47 -13.75 6.54
N ASP A 42 -5.10 -12.79 5.86
CA ASP A 42 -6.25 -13.03 5.00
C ASP A 42 -6.30 -11.95 3.90
N ALA A 43 -7.37 -11.89 3.15
CA ALA A 43 -7.52 -10.96 2.03
C ALA A 43 -8.00 -9.57 2.45
N SER A 44 -8.22 -9.31 3.74
CA SER A 44 -8.81 -8.05 4.19
C SER A 44 -7.99 -6.83 3.78
N ALA A 45 -6.66 -6.90 3.92
CA ALA A 45 -5.79 -5.79 3.55
C ALA A 45 -5.85 -5.51 2.05
N LEU A 46 -5.92 -6.54 1.22
CA LEU A 46 -6.02 -6.38 -0.23
C LEU A 46 -7.37 -5.78 -0.64
N GLU A 47 -8.44 -6.13 0.06
CA GLU A 47 -9.75 -5.53 -0.15
C GLU A 47 -9.73 -4.03 0.18
N VAL A 48 -9.06 -3.67 1.27
CA VAL A 48 -8.86 -2.26 1.64
C VAL A 48 -8.09 -1.52 0.55
N LEU A 49 -7.01 -2.11 0.05
CA LEU A 49 -6.22 -1.49 -1.02
C LEU A 49 -7.04 -1.30 -2.29
N THR A 50 -7.91 -2.25 -2.62
CA THR A 50 -8.80 -2.14 -3.77
C THR A 50 -9.74 -0.93 -3.62
N GLY A 51 -10.38 -0.80 -2.46
CA GLY A 51 -11.29 0.31 -2.19
C GLY A 51 -10.58 1.66 -2.20
N ILE A 52 -9.43 1.72 -1.55
CA ILE A 52 -8.63 2.94 -1.49
C ILE A 52 -8.12 3.34 -2.89
N ASN A 53 -7.72 2.35 -3.70
CA ASN A 53 -7.29 2.64 -5.07
C ASN A 53 -8.41 3.26 -5.90
N GLY A 54 -9.63 2.78 -5.75
CA GLY A 54 -10.78 3.38 -6.41
C GLY A 54 -10.96 4.85 -6.04
N ARG A 55 -10.84 5.16 -4.77
CA ARG A 55 -10.92 6.54 -4.29
C ARG A 55 -9.76 7.40 -4.79
N ALA A 56 -8.55 6.83 -4.83
CA ALA A 56 -7.38 7.53 -5.33
C ALA A 56 -7.53 7.92 -6.79
N VAL A 57 -8.02 7.00 -7.61
CA VAL A 57 -8.26 7.26 -9.03
C VAL A 57 -9.25 8.41 -9.20
N LEU A 58 -10.34 8.41 -8.45
CA LEU A 58 -11.34 9.48 -8.50
C LEU A 58 -10.77 10.82 -8.04
N ALA A 59 -9.81 10.80 -7.14
CA ALA A 59 -9.18 12.01 -6.63
C ALA A 59 -8.00 12.48 -7.49
N GLY A 60 -7.67 11.78 -8.57
CA GLY A 60 -6.52 12.10 -9.41
C GLY A 60 -5.19 11.75 -8.77
N LYS A 61 -5.17 10.79 -7.86
CA LYS A 61 -3.96 10.39 -7.14
C LYS A 61 -3.52 9.00 -7.57
N VAL A 62 -2.24 8.69 -7.32
CA VAL A 62 -1.64 7.41 -7.66
C VAL A 62 -1.29 6.65 -6.40
N LEU A 63 -1.80 5.43 -6.31
CA LEU A 63 -1.49 4.51 -5.22
C LEU A 63 -0.49 3.48 -5.71
N LEU A 64 0.56 3.25 -4.92
CA LEU A 64 1.58 2.24 -5.19
C LEU A 64 1.69 1.31 -3.99
N VAL A 65 2.09 0.07 -4.26
CA VAL A 65 2.27 -0.91 -3.20
C VAL A 65 3.63 -1.59 -3.36
N ILE A 66 4.38 -1.68 -2.27
CA ILE A 66 5.59 -2.48 -2.21
C ILE A 66 5.23 -3.78 -1.52
N ALA A 67 5.22 -4.88 -2.26
CA ALA A 67 4.78 -6.19 -1.79
C ALA A 67 5.85 -7.24 -2.09
N PRO A 68 6.82 -7.45 -1.17
CA PRO A 68 7.86 -8.45 -1.38
C PRO A 68 7.35 -9.89 -1.34
N ASP A 69 6.24 -10.15 -0.65
CA ASP A 69 5.69 -11.50 -0.55
C ASP A 69 5.09 -11.92 -1.90
N PRO A 70 5.60 -13.01 -2.52
CA PRO A 70 5.05 -13.49 -3.78
C PRO A 70 3.57 -13.87 -3.70
N ARG A 71 3.11 -14.33 -2.55
CA ARG A 71 1.70 -14.71 -2.37
C ARG A 71 0.78 -13.51 -2.45
N ALA A 72 1.18 -12.39 -1.86
CA ALA A 72 0.42 -11.15 -1.94
C ALA A 72 0.35 -10.65 -3.39
N ARG A 73 1.49 -10.67 -4.10
CA ARG A 73 1.52 -10.28 -5.51
C ARG A 73 0.65 -11.18 -6.38
N GLU A 74 0.67 -12.50 -6.13
CA GLU A 74 -0.17 -13.46 -6.84
C GLU A 74 -1.65 -13.14 -6.65
N THR A 75 -2.06 -12.87 -5.42
CA THR A 75 -3.44 -12.51 -5.12
C THR A 75 -3.84 -11.21 -5.79
N MET A 76 -2.96 -10.23 -5.81
CA MET A 76 -3.21 -8.97 -6.50
C MET A 76 -3.40 -9.19 -8.00
N ARG A 77 -2.61 -10.07 -8.59
CA ARG A 77 -2.74 -10.43 -10.00
C ARG A 77 -4.07 -11.13 -10.28
N ALA A 78 -4.42 -12.10 -9.43
CA ALA A 78 -5.66 -12.88 -9.61
C ALA A 78 -6.91 -12.01 -9.50
N THR A 79 -6.87 -10.98 -8.64
CA THR A 79 -8.02 -10.06 -8.47
C THR A 79 -8.00 -8.89 -9.45
N GLY A 80 -6.93 -8.76 -10.24
CA GLY A 80 -6.79 -7.64 -11.18
C GLY A 80 -6.33 -6.34 -10.52
N LEU A 81 -6.00 -6.36 -9.25
CA LEU A 81 -5.59 -5.15 -8.52
C LEU A 81 -4.30 -4.55 -9.08
N ASP A 82 -3.37 -5.38 -9.55
CA ASP A 82 -2.12 -4.94 -10.15
C ASP A 82 -2.29 -4.21 -11.48
N ARG A 83 -3.47 -4.25 -12.07
CA ARG A 83 -3.78 -3.49 -13.29
C ARG A 83 -4.18 -2.05 -12.99
N SER A 84 -4.69 -1.83 -11.78
CA SER A 84 -5.21 -0.53 -11.37
C SER A 84 -4.20 0.28 -10.58
N LEU A 85 -3.27 -0.38 -9.89
CA LEU A 85 -2.22 0.29 -9.12
C LEU A 85 -0.87 -0.33 -9.45
N LEU A 86 0.21 0.38 -9.10
CA LEU A 86 1.56 -0.10 -9.33
C LEU A 86 2.01 -0.96 -8.15
N VAL A 87 2.56 -2.12 -8.43
CA VAL A 87 3.08 -3.05 -7.43
C VAL A 87 4.56 -3.28 -7.67
N PHE A 88 5.36 -3.04 -6.63
CA PHE A 88 6.81 -3.25 -6.69
C PHE A 88 7.20 -4.39 -5.77
N PRO A 89 8.08 -5.31 -6.21
CA PRO A 89 8.52 -6.40 -5.35
C PRO A 89 9.45 -5.98 -4.23
N THR A 90 10.16 -4.85 -4.37
CA THR A 90 11.07 -4.37 -3.33
C THR A 90 11.03 -2.86 -3.23
N LEU A 91 11.48 -2.35 -2.09
CA LEU A 91 11.66 -0.91 -1.91
C LEU A 91 12.71 -0.35 -2.88
N ALA A 92 13.75 -1.13 -3.18
CA ALA A 92 14.76 -0.73 -4.13
C ALA A 92 14.18 -0.51 -5.53
N ASP A 93 13.27 -1.39 -5.96
CA ASP A 93 12.58 -1.23 -7.24
C ASP A 93 11.72 0.02 -7.26
N PHE A 94 11.02 0.28 -6.17
CA PHE A 94 10.23 1.51 -6.03
C PHE A 94 11.13 2.75 -6.11
N ASN A 95 12.25 2.75 -5.40
CA ASN A 95 13.18 3.88 -5.41
C ASN A 95 13.77 4.11 -6.79
N ALA A 96 14.11 3.06 -7.50
CA ALA A 96 14.61 3.16 -8.87
C ALA A 96 13.56 3.78 -9.81
N TRP A 97 12.30 3.35 -9.68
CA TRP A 97 11.20 3.92 -10.46
C TRP A 97 10.99 5.40 -10.13
N ASN A 98 11.05 5.75 -8.84
CA ASN A 98 10.85 7.11 -8.37
C ASN A 98 12.03 8.03 -8.70
N GLY A 99 13.18 7.45 -9.04
CA GLY A 99 14.37 8.21 -9.46
C GLY A 99 15.11 8.94 -8.35
N ALA A 100 14.70 8.78 -7.11
CA ALA A 100 15.26 9.54 -5.98
C ALA A 100 15.33 8.69 -4.72
N PRO A 101 16.28 7.73 -4.66
CA PRO A 101 16.40 6.85 -3.49
C PRO A 101 16.58 7.65 -2.21
N GLY A 102 15.83 7.27 -1.18
CA GLY A 102 15.96 7.85 0.14
C GLY A 102 15.41 9.24 0.31
N THR A 103 14.81 9.82 -0.70
CA THR A 103 14.27 11.17 -0.63
C THR A 103 12.76 11.21 -0.44
N GLN A 104 12.10 10.08 -0.51
CA GLN A 104 10.65 10.00 -0.30
C GLN A 104 10.33 10.42 1.13
N PRO A 105 9.57 11.50 1.34
CA PRO A 105 9.23 11.89 2.70
C PRO A 105 8.33 10.84 3.35
N ASP A 106 8.63 10.56 4.60
CA ASP A 106 7.75 9.72 5.39
C ASP A 106 6.58 10.59 5.85
N ASP A 107 5.38 10.24 5.45
CA ASP A 107 4.18 10.94 5.86
C ASP A 107 3.71 10.55 7.27
N GLY A 108 4.52 9.77 7.98
CA GLY A 108 4.21 9.33 9.32
C GLY A 108 3.19 8.20 9.37
N GLY A 109 2.86 7.64 8.23
CA GLY A 109 1.89 6.57 8.17
C GLY A 109 2.50 5.24 8.58
N VAL A 110 2.33 4.84 9.84
CA VAL A 110 2.80 3.56 10.34
C VAL A 110 1.61 2.82 10.93
N VAL A 111 1.37 1.61 10.44
CA VAL A 111 0.34 0.73 10.97
C VAL A 111 1.02 -0.48 11.58
N LEU A 112 0.79 -0.67 12.88
CA LEU A 112 1.30 -1.83 13.61
C LEU A 112 0.13 -2.77 13.87
N CYS A 113 0.30 -4.04 13.47
CA CYS A 113 -0.72 -5.07 13.65
C CYS A 113 -0.10 -6.27 14.35
N GLU A 114 -0.83 -6.87 15.25
CA GLU A 114 -0.39 -8.07 15.96
C GLU A 114 -1.14 -9.30 15.48
#